data_7f4b8da8795f3f4e5f9f3fa0d5dddba3
#
_entry.id   7f4b8da8795f3f4e5f9f3fa0d5dddba3
#
_cell.length_a   1.000
_cell.length_b   1.000
_cell.length_c   1.000
_cell.angle_alpha   90.00
_cell.angle_beta   90.00
_cell.angle_gamma   90.00
#
_symmetry.space_group_name_H-M   'P 1'
#
loop_
_entity.id
_entity.type
_entity.pdbx_description
1 polymer ?
#
loop_
_entity_poly.entity_id
_entity_poly.type
_entity_poly.pdbx_seq_one_letter_code
_entity_poly.pdbx_strand_id
1 'polypeptide(L)'
;MGVIFSKSESSQLISNCQGNIAAGLEVINDLKSGSNKLMQAIDGKTLSGAAYNAGKGLFGELIIPTITRCGQAIEEMSQDLQRYISANQAIQAAST
;
A
#
# COMPACT_ATOMS: atom_id res chain seq x y z
N MET A 1 26.65 -7.90 -21.00
CA MET A 1 27.26 -7.45 -19.75
C MET A 1 26.14 -7.00 -18.81
N GLY A 2 26.05 -7.57 -17.62
CA GLY A 2 25.04 -7.19 -16.65
C GLY A 2 25.40 -5.88 -15.95
N VAL A 3 24.39 -5.18 -15.50
CA VAL A 3 24.57 -4.04 -14.61
C VAL A 3 24.80 -4.59 -13.21
N ILE A 4 25.93 -4.25 -12.65
CA ILE A 4 26.28 -4.65 -11.30
C ILE A 4 26.15 -3.42 -10.41
N PHE A 5 25.19 -3.46 -9.49
CA PHE A 5 25.07 -2.41 -8.50
C PHE A 5 26.15 -2.55 -7.46
N SER A 6 26.80 -1.46 -7.10
CA SER A 6 27.65 -1.42 -5.94
C SER A 6 26.81 -1.64 -4.67
N LYS A 7 27.49 -1.99 -3.58
CA LYS A 7 26.82 -2.13 -2.28
C LYS A 7 26.09 -0.85 -1.89
N SER A 8 26.68 0.30 -2.15
CA SER A 8 26.09 1.60 -1.87
C SER A 8 24.85 1.86 -2.71
N GLU A 9 24.88 1.56 -4.01
CA GLU A 9 23.75 1.73 -4.91
C GLU A 9 22.60 0.80 -4.53
N SER A 10 22.91 -0.44 -4.18
CA SER A 10 21.93 -1.42 -3.75
C SER A 10 21.24 -0.98 -2.45
N SER A 11 22.01 -0.48 -1.49
CA SER A 11 21.46 0.03 -0.22
C SER A 11 20.55 1.23 -0.44
N GLN A 12 20.94 2.13 -1.34
CA GLN A 12 20.15 3.31 -1.68
C GLN A 12 18.84 2.93 -2.37
N LEU A 13 18.89 1.97 -3.29
CA LEU A 13 17.69 1.47 -3.96
C LEU A 13 16.71 0.87 -2.96
N ILE A 14 17.19 0.03 -2.06
CA ILE A 14 16.38 -0.59 -1.01
C ILE A 14 15.74 0.49 -0.13
N SER A 15 16.52 1.47 0.31
CA SER A 15 16.05 2.55 1.17
C SER A 15 14.95 3.36 0.46
N ASN A 16 15.13 3.67 -0.82
CA ASN A 16 14.15 4.40 -1.61
C ASN A 16 12.85 3.60 -1.76
N CYS A 17 12.96 2.30 -2.03
CA CYS A 17 11.79 1.42 -2.14
C CYS A 17 11.04 1.32 -0.82
N GLN A 18 11.75 1.18 0.30
CA GLN A 18 11.13 1.14 1.63
C GLN A 18 10.38 2.43 1.93
N GLY A 19 10.97 3.58 1.60
CA GLY A 19 10.34 4.88 1.79
C GLY A 19 9.08 5.03 0.95
N ASN A 20 9.11 4.59 -0.30
CA ASN A 20 7.96 4.66 -1.21
C ASN A 20 6.84 3.74 -0.75
N ILE A 21 7.15 2.55 -0.29
CA ILE A 21 6.16 1.60 0.24
C ILE A 21 5.51 2.17 1.50
N ALA A 22 6.29 2.73 2.42
CA ALA A 22 5.78 3.35 3.63
C ALA A 22 4.85 4.53 3.31
N ALA A 23 5.23 5.38 2.36
CA ALA A 23 4.40 6.49 1.91
C ALA A 23 3.09 5.99 1.27
N GLY A 24 3.15 4.94 0.47
CA GLY A 24 1.98 4.32 -0.14
C GLY A 24 1.02 3.75 0.88
N LEU A 25 1.53 3.06 1.90
CA LEU A 25 0.70 2.51 2.98
C LEU A 25 0.04 3.63 3.79
N GLU A 26 0.75 4.72 4.04
CA GLU A 26 0.18 5.87 4.74
C GLU A 26 -1.01 6.46 3.96
N VAL A 27 -0.86 6.65 2.65
CA VAL A 27 -1.94 7.13 1.78
C VAL A 27 -3.13 6.18 1.81
N ILE A 28 -2.89 4.87 1.72
CA ILE A 28 -3.95 3.85 1.78
C ILE A 28 -4.69 3.91 3.12
N ASN A 29 -3.97 4.04 4.22
CA ASN A 29 -4.58 4.13 5.55
C ASN A 29 -5.41 5.42 5.69
N ASP A 30 -4.94 6.54 5.16
CA ASP A 30 -5.68 7.80 5.18
C ASP A 30 -6.95 7.71 4.34
N LEU A 31 -6.87 7.11 3.15
CA LEU A 31 -8.03 6.91 2.28
C LEU A 31 -9.06 5.99 2.94
N LYS A 32 -8.61 4.93 3.58
CA LYS A 32 -9.47 3.98 4.30
C LYS A 32 -10.18 4.68 5.46
N SER A 33 -9.43 5.45 6.24
CA SER A 33 -9.99 6.20 7.37
C SER A 33 -11.01 7.25 6.89
N GLY A 34 -10.69 8.00 5.84
CA GLY A 34 -11.58 8.99 5.26
C GLY A 34 -12.85 8.37 4.70
N SER A 35 -12.73 7.24 4.01
CA SER A 35 -13.87 6.51 3.45
C SER A 35 -14.79 5.97 4.54
N ASN A 36 -14.22 5.44 5.62
CA ASN A 36 -15.01 4.96 6.77
C ASN A 36 -15.74 6.11 7.47
N LYS A 37 -15.10 7.26 7.63
CA LYS A 37 -15.74 8.45 8.20
C LYS A 37 -16.91 8.92 7.33
N LEU A 38 -16.73 8.88 6.01
CA LEU A 38 -17.79 9.25 5.08
C LEU A 38 -18.96 8.28 5.15
N MET A 39 -18.69 6.97 5.26
CA MET A 39 -19.73 5.97 5.44
C MET A 39 -20.51 6.20 6.74
N GLN A 40 -19.83 6.51 7.82
CA GLN A 40 -20.46 6.84 9.09
C GLN A 40 -21.36 8.07 8.97
N ALA A 41 -20.90 9.10 8.24
CA ALA A 41 -21.68 10.30 8.00
C ALA A 41 -22.94 9.99 7.17
N ILE A 42 -22.83 9.13 6.16
CA ILE A 42 -23.97 8.67 5.35
C ILE A 42 -24.98 7.93 6.24
N ASP A 43 -24.51 7.01 7.08
CA ASP A 43 -25.35 6.22 7.98
C ASP A 43 -26.05 7.07 9.03
N GLY A 44 -25.40 8.13 9.50
CA GLY A 44 -25.91 9.02 10.55
C GLY A 44 -26.80 10.17 10.05
N LYS A 45 -26.95 10.32 8.73
CA LYS A 45 -27.72 11.42 8.13
C LYS A 45 -29.08 10.94 7.65
N THR A 46 -30.06 11.86 7.70
CA THR A 46 -31.36 11.61 7.07
C THR A 46 -31.23 11.93 5.59
N LEU A 47 -31.00 10.90 4.80
CA LEU A 47 -30.88 11.01 3.34
C LEU A 47 -32.09 10.34 2.68
N SER A 48 -32.38 10.75 1.42
CA SER A 48 -33.32 10.00 0.61
C SER A 48 -32.82 8.57 0.41
N GLY A 49 -33.74 7.61 0.23
CA GLY A 49 -33.37 6.21 -0.01
C GLY A 49 -32.42 6.05 -1.18
N ALA A 50 -32.65 6.80 -2.27
CA ALA A 50 -31.78 6.75 -3.45
C ALA A 50 -30.37 7.28 -3.15
N ALA A 51 -30.25 8.40 -2.44
CA ALA A 51 -28.94 8.97 -2.09
C ALA A 51 -28.19 8.06 -1.12
N TYR A 52 -28.87 7.49 -0.14
CA TYR A 52 -28.28 6.52 0.80
C TYR A 52 -27.74 5.30 0.06
N ASN A 53 -28.56 4.69 -0.81
CA ASN A 53 -28.17 3.50 -1.56
C ASN A 53 -27.00 3.79 -2.51
N ALA A 54 -27.00 4.96 -3.16
CA ALA A 54 -25.90 5.36 -4.04
C ALA A 54 -24.59 5.53 -3.26
N GLY A 55 -24.64 6.16 -2.08
CA GLY A 55 -23.46 6.31 -1.23
C GLY A 55 -22.94 4.98 -0.71
N LYS A 56 -23.81 4.11 -0.25
CA LYS A 56 -23.44 2.76 0.20
C LYS A 56 -22.86 1.94 -0.93
N GLY A 57 -23.46 1.97 -2.13
CA GLY A 57 -22.94 1.25 -3.28
C GLY A 57 -21.57 1.75 -3.68
N LEU A 58 -21.39 3.07 -3.78
CA LEU A 58 -20.13 3.64 -4.20
C LEU A 58 -19.00 3.36 -3.20
N PHE A 59 -19.19 3.69 -1.94
CA PHE A 59 -18.13 3.56 -0.94
C PHE A 59 -18.02 2.14 -0.39
N GLY A 60 -19.13 1.50 -0.05
CA GLY A 60 -19.12 0.18 0.55
C GLY A 60 -18.75 -0.93 -0.42
N GLU A 61 -19.25 -0.86 -1.65
CA GLU A 61 -19.09 -1.95 -2.62
C GLU A 61 -17.95 -1.72 -3.62
N LEU A 62 -17.52 -0.48 -3.82
CA LEU A 62 -16.49 -0.17 -4.81
C LEU A 62 -15.25 0.44 -4.20
N ILE A 63 -15.35 1.57 -3.54
CA ILE A 63 -14.17 2.35 -3.12
C ILE A 63 -13.41 1.64 -2.01
N ILE A 64 -14.07 1.24 -0.93
CA ILE A 64 -13.41 0.60 0.20
C ILE A 64 -12.78 -0.74 -0.19
N PRO A 65 -13.45 -1.65 -0.92
CA PRO A 65 -12.81 -2.88 -1.38
C PRO A 65 -11.63 -2.63 -2.32
N THR A 66 -11.69 -1.59 -3.15
CA THR A 66 -10.59 -1.23 -4.05
C THR A 66 -9.38 -0.74 -3.26
N ILE A 67 -9.59 0.13 -2.26
CA ILE A 67 -8.52 0.60 -1.36
C ILE A 67 -7.89 -0.58 -0.62
N THR A 68 -8.69 -1.53 -0.15
CA THR A 68 -8.21 -2.72 0.54
C THR A 68 -7.32 -3.57 -0.38
N ARG A 69 -7.73 -3.77 -1.63
CA ARG A 69 -6.91 -4.51 -2.62
C ARG A 69 -5.61 -3.79 -2.92
N CYS A 70 -5.65 -2.46 -3.05
CA CYS A 70 -4.43 -1.68 -3.25
C CYS A 70 -3.47 -1.81 -2.06
N GLY A 71 -3.99 -1.77 -0.84
CA GLY A 71 -3.19 -1.96 0.37
C GLY A 71 -2.54 -3.34 0.41
N GLN A 72 -3.28 -4.39 0.04
CA GLN A 72 -2.74 -5.75 -0.05
C GLN A 72 -1.62 -5.86 -1.08
N ALA A 73 -1.79 -5.22 -2.25
CA ALA A 73 -0.76 -5.21 -3.28
C ALA A 73 0.53 -4.53 -2.79
N ILE A 74 0.41 -3.43 -2.05
CA ILE A 74 1.57 -2.73 -1.48
C ILE A 74 2.25 -3.60 -0.41
N GLU A 75 1.48 -4.30 0.41
CA GLU A 75 2.04 -5.24 1.39
C GLU A 75 2.79 -6.39 0.73
N GLU A 76 2.29 -6.92 -0.38
CA GLU A 76 2.99 -7.93 -1.16
C GLU A 76 4.31 -7.39 -1.72
N MET A 77 4.31 -6.16 -2.20
CA MET A 77 5.54 -5.49 -2.64
C MET A 77 6.54 -5.35 -1.50
N SER A 78 6.07 -5.04 -0.30
CA SER A 78 6.90 -4.96 0.89
C SER A 78 7.54 -6.32 1.21
N GLN A 79 6.77 -7.39 1.14
CA GLN A 79 7.28 -8.76 1.36
C GLN A 79 8.30 -9.15 0.31
N ASP A 80 8.06 -8.81 -0.95
CA ASP A 80 9.00 -9.09 -2.04
C ASP A 80 10.30 -8.32 -1.83
N LEU A 81 10.21 -7.08 -1.37
CA LEU A 81 11.40 -6.29 -1.05
C LEU A 81 12.19 -6.93 0.10
N GLN A 82 11.51 -7.45 1.12
CA GLN A 82 12.19 -8.14 2.23
C GLN A 82 12.92 -9.39 1.74
N ARG A 83 12.33 -10.16 0.81
CA ARG A 83 13.00 -11.30 0.20
C ARG A 83 14.25 -10.87 -0.58
N TYR A 84 14.15 -9.77 -1.31
CA TYR A 84 15.29 -9.20 -2.03
C TYR A 84 16.39 -8.78 -1.07
N ILE A 85 16.06 -8.11 0.02
CA ILE A 85 17.01 -7.68 1.04
C ILE A 85 17.74 -8.89 1.63
N SER A 86 17.00 -9.93 2.01
CA SER A 86 17.55 -11.14 2.58
C SER A 86 18.49 -11.85 1.61
N ALA A 87 18.09 -11.97 0.35
CA ALA A 87 18.91 -12.59 -0.69
C ALA A 87 20.18 -11.78 -0.93
N ASN A 88 20.10 -10.46 -0.95
CA ASN A 88 21.23 -9.57 -1.16
C ASN A 88 22.23 -9.67 -0.01
N GLN A 89 21.74 -9.75 1.23
CA GLN A 89 22.59 -9.95 2.41
C GLN A 89 23.32 -11.30 2.36
N ALA A 90 22.63 -12.35 1.95
CA ALA A 90 23.23 -13.66 1.81
C ALA A 90 24.35 -13.68 0.76
N ILE A 91 24.14 -13.01 -0.37
CA ILE A 91 25.14 -12.89 -1.41
C ILE A 91 26.37 -12.12 -0.90
N GLN A 92 26.16 -11.01 -0.20
CA GLN A 92 27.25 -10.22 0.36
C GLN A 92 28.04 -10.99 1.40
N ALA A 93 27.37 -11.76 2.26
CA ALA A 93 28.01 -12.61 3.24
C ALA A 93 28.85 -13.69 2.58
N ALA A 94 28.37 -14.29 1.48
CA ALA A 94 29.08 -15.33 0.76
C ALA A 94 30.32 -14.81 0.02
N SER A 95 30.36 -13.53 -0.32
CA SER A 95 31.47 -12.94 -1.07
C SER A 95 32.60 -12.38 -0.20
N THR A 96 32.48 -12.46 1.12
CA THR A 96 33.54 -12.02 2.05
C THR A 96 34.51 -13.16 2.50
#